data_3ef2a1c6563db974d7301d70f3a8a89a
#
_entry.id   3ef2a1c6563db974d7301d70f3a8a89a
#
_cell.length_a   1.000
_cell.length_b   1.000
_cell.length_c   1.000
_cell.angle_alpha   90.00
_cell.angle_beta   90.00
_cell.angle_gamma   90.00
#
_symmetry.space_group_name_H-M   'P 1'
#
loop_
_entity.id
_entity.type
_entity.pdbx_description
1 polymer ?
#
loop_
_entity_poly.entity_id
_entity_poly.type
_entity_poly.pdbx_seq_one_letter_code
_entity_poly.pdbx_strand_id
1 'polypeptide(L)'
;MSIQLMGVAALCATAAPAALAQCSWSETPVHSSVPSLGWALDLDDRTAVLGAPLASPFGAESGFARVLDGESGWSGAVDLVPPTPAAGQRLGSAVAVDGSWIAVGAPTSSTALGGSVHLFERNQGGLGAWGWSAQLVGSGAPNLALFGSALDLCGDRLAVGGYYTDGLSGRVWIFERDAASGQWTQSHVISASDSEPLSYFGSAVSLHGDLLLVGAPHARGLGGVRTGAAYLYSRNRGGPNAWGEVAKFFANDGELDDRYGSSVTLGPATAAIGSPQDNDLAYNSGAVYVQSFAAPSWSFTRKLRASDGGFAHGFGGALSLVGDELLVGARSAAVRGQAYVFERNHGGLNAWGERERLQPANLQPNTWFFGTTVALAPGLRVVGAPGTTAAGSSASAYFYAAPEQVREYGVGSGRSFGCDPRVSLVGCASSTPGASFRLRAHGVHGGRIGMLVYSVNGRASLPWGAHASALSLQPPLQRGRLQPTGGTSGECDGVLELEWSSFISSHPYAEGQPFHAGQTICVQAIWRDGAELRHSRLSPALEFTLLP
;
A
#
# COMPACT_ATOMS: atom_id res chain seq x y z
N MET A 1 -64.00 38.17 -38.44
CA MET A 1 -64.23 37.81 -37.04
C MET A 1 -63.24 36.70 -36.71
N SER A 2 -62.03 37.08 -36.32
CA SER A 2 -60.90 36.17 -36.04
C SER A 2 -60.77 36.04 -34.53
N ILE A 3 -60.85 34.82 -34.03
CA ILE A 3 -60.63 34.50 -32.62
C ILE A 3 -59.18 34.08 -32.47
N GLN A 4 -58.41 34.88 -31.77
CA GLN A 4 -57.06 34.51 -31.35
C GLN A 4 -57.13 33.58 -30.16
N LEU A 5 -56.58 32.37 -30.26
CA LEU A 5 -56.27 31.52 -29.13
C LEU A 5 -54.92 31.94 -28.52
N MET A 6 -54.98 32.46 -27.31
CA MET A 6 -53.77 32.58 -26.46
C MET A 6 -53.35 31.21 -25.96
N GLY A 7 -52.19 30.75 -26.40
CA GLY A 7 -51.53 29.58 -25.84
C GLY A 7 -50.81 29.93 -24.55
N VAL A 8 -51.22 29.30 -23.44
CA VAL A 8 -50.52 29.34 -22.17
C VAL A 8 -49.33 28.38 -22.26
N ALA A 9 -48.12 28.96 -22.39
CA ALA A 9 -46.88 28.17 -22.26
C ALA A 9 -46.67 27.80 -20.81
N ALA A 10 -46.89 26.56 -20.47
CA ALA A 10 -46.44 25.98 -19.19
C ALA A 10 -44.93 25.92 -19.19
N LEU A 11 -44.28 26.79 -18.40
CA LEU A 11 -42.87 26.60 -18.04
C LEU A 11 -42.73 25.33 -17.21
N CYS A 12 -42.34 24.22 -17.85
CA CYS A 12 -41.73 23.11 -17.17
C CYS A 12 -40.34 23.56 -16.66
N ALA A 13 -40.28 24.01 -15.42
CA ALA A 13 -39.00 24.11 -14.73
C ALA A 13 -38.44 22.70 -14.58
N THR A 14 -37.53 22.32 -15.47
CA THR A 14 -36.69 21.15 -15.25
C THR A 14 -35.80 21.48 -14.06
N ALA A 15 -36.19 20.94 -12.89
CA ALA A 15 -35.28 20.86 -11.77
C ALA A 15 -34.04 20.14 -12.28
N ALA A 16 -32.91 20.84 -12.32
CA ALA A 16 -31.62 20.21 -12.55
C ALA A 16 -31.49 19.06 -11.54
N PRO A 17 -31.07 17.85 -11.93
CA PRO A 17 -30.84 16.81 -10.99
C PRO A 17 -29.84 17.36 -9.96
N ALA A 18 -30.22 17.28 -8.66
CA ALA A 18 -29.31 17.58 -7.57
C ALA A 18 -28.02 16.81 -7.86
N ALA A 19 -26.92 17.51 -8.03
CA ALA A 19 -25.63 16.90 -8.25
C ALA A 19 -25.45 15.90 -7.10
N LEU A 20 -25.45 14.61 -7.43
CA LEU A 20 -25.08 13.56 -6.49
C LEU A 20 -23.75 14.01 -5.92
N ALA A 21 -23.68 14.25 -4.62
CA ALA A 21 -22.44 14.56 -3.95
C ALA A 21 -21.50 13.38 -4.25
N GLN A 22 -20.63 13.56 -5.23
CA GLN A 22 -19.62 12.56 -5.55
C GLN A 22 -18.72 12.49 -4.33
N CYS A 23 -18.62 11.33 -3.70
CA CYS A 23 -17.57 11.05 -2.74
C CYS A 23 -16.25 11.10 -3.50
N SER A 24 -15.75 12.29 -3.71
CA SER A 24 -14.43 12.48 -4.29
C SER A 24 -13.40 12.35 -3.18
N TRP A 25 -12.38 11.59 -3.45
CA TRP A 25 -11.17 11.60 -2.64
C TRP A 25 -10.66 13.05 -2.56
N SER A 26 -10.37 13.51 -1.35
CA SER A 26 -9.79 14.84 -1.16
C SER A 26 -8.32 14.80 -1.55
N GLU A 27 -7.90 15.66 -2.48
CA GLU A 27 -6.50 15.84 -2.82
C GLU A 27 -5.86 16.91 -1.93
N THR A 28 -4.78 16.57 -1.25
CA THR A 28 -3.95 17.50 -0.49
C THR A 28 -2.53 17.47 -1.06
N PRO A 29 -2.13 18.45 -1.86
CA PRO A 29 -0.76 18.53 -2.36
C PRO A 29 0.19 19.07 -1.29
N VAL A 30 1.33 18.43 -1.13
CA VAL A 30 2.47 18.93 -0.36
C VAL A 30 3.57 19.32 -1.33
N HIS A 31 3.75 20.62 -1.54
CA HIS A 31 4.77 21.16 -2.42
C HIS A 31 6.03 21.53 -1.66
N SER A 32 7.19 21.33 -2.26
CA SER A 32 8.47 21.66 -1.66
C SER A 32 9.46 22.16 -2.73
N SER A 33 10.28 23.13 -2.35
CA SER A 33 11.45 23.54 -3.14
C SER A 33 12.67 22.62 -2.89
N VAL A 34 12.55 21.64 -2.02
CA VAL A 34 13.61 20.67 -1.73
C VAL A 34 13.79 19.73 -2.91
N PRO A 35 14.97 19.66 -3.53
CA PRO A 35 15.21 18.77 -4.64
C PRO A 35 14.94 17.30 -4.28
N SER A 36 14.30 16.56 -5.17
CA SER A 36 14.02 15.14 -5.05
C SER A 36 13.16 14.69 -3.86
N LEU A 37 12.51 15.58 -3.12
CA LEU A 37 11.55 15.16 -2.09
C LEU A 37 10.43 14.32 -2.72
N GLY A 38 10.17 13.13 -2.17
CA GLY A 38 9.26 12.15 -2.76
C GLY A 38 9.93 11.22 -3.79
N TRP A 39 11.28 11.19 -3.83
CA TRP A 39 12.04 10.19 -4.58
C TRP A 39 11.80 8.77 -4.08
N ALA A 40 11.73 8.60 -2.79
CA ALA A 40 11.25 7.43 -2.08
C ALA A 40 10.06 7.84 -1.22
N LEU A 41 9.12 6.95 -1.03
CA LEU A 41 7.89 7.19 -0.29
C LEU A 41 7.43 5.89 0.35
N ASP A 42 7.08 5.96 1.63
CA ASP A 42 6.36 4.89 2.30
C ASP A 42 5.33 5.47 3.26
N LEU A 43 4.35 4.66 3.63
CA LEU A 43 3.17 5.07 4.37
C LEU A 43 2.70 3.97 5.31
N ASP A 44 2.60 4.31 6.59
CA ASP A 44 1.94 3.47 7.58
C ASP A 44 0.87 4.27 8.32
N ASP A 45 -0.38 3.83 8.23
CA ASP A 45 -1.56 4.52 8.73
C ASP A 45 -1.59 6.01 8.29
N ARG A 46 -1.27 6.92 9.20
CA ARG A 46 -1.23 8.38 8.95
C ARG A 46 0.18 8.97 9.01
N THR A 47 1.19 8.15 8.98
CA THR A 47 2.60 8.56 8.95
C THR A 47 3.18 8.33 7.56
N ALA A 48 3.49 9.39 6.83
CA ALA A 48 4.15 9.32 5.54
C ALA A 48 5.62 9.72 5.66
N VAL A 49 6.50 8.96 5.02
CA VAL A 49 7.93 9.24 4.98
C VAL A 49 8.37 9.47 3.54
N LEU A 50 8.97 10.61 3.28
CA LEU A 50 9.43 11.02 1.96
C LEU A 50 10.95 11.19 1.95
N GLY A 51 11.63 10.51 1.04
CA GLY A 51 13.07 10.65 0.82
C GLY A 51 13.42 11.81 -0.11
N ALA A 52 14.53 12.48 0.18
CA ALA A 52 15.11 13.57 -0.62
C ALA A 52 16.63 13.38 -0.80
N PRO A 53 17.07 12.34 -1.56
CA PRO A 53 18.49 11.95 -1.61
C PRO A 53 19.42 12.98 -2.25
N LEU A 54 18.92 13.82 -3.16
CA LEU A 54 19.72 14.83 -3.84
C LEU A 54 19.69 16.20 -3.15
N ALA A 55 18.98 16.31 -2.04
CA ALA A 55 19.04 17.50 -1.20
C ALA A 55 20.44 17.66 -0.58
N SER A 56 20.85 18.89 -0.33
CA SER A 56 22.22 19.22 0.08
C SER A 56 22.28 20.03 1.39
N PRO A 57 21.49 19.68 2.44
CA PRO A 57 21.49 20.46 3.68
C PRO A 57 22.80 20.39 4.45
N PHE A 58 23.58 19.32 4.29
CA PHE A 58 24.84 19.06 5.00
C PHE A 58 26.02 18.77 4.04
N GLY A 59 26.00 19.38 2.87
CA GLY A 59 26.95 19.15 1.78
C GLY A 59 26.28 18.51 0.57
N ALA A 60 26.96 18.52 -0.57
CA ALA A 60 26.40 18.05 -1.85
C ALA A 60 25.81 16.65 -1.74
N GLU A 61 24.56 16.48 -2.14
CA GLU A 61 23.83 15.20 -2.13
C GLU A 61 23.92 14.46 -0.79
N SER A 62 23.93 15.19 0.34
CA SER A 62 23.86 14.56 1.66
C SER A 62 22.54 13.84 1.88
N GLY A 63 21.45 14.38 1.33
CA GLY A 63 20.10 13.85 1.45
C GLY A 63 19.52 13.96 2.87
N PHE A 64 18.23 13.64 2.98
CA PHE A 64 17.49 13.43 4.22
C PHE A 64 16.16 12.72 3.92
N ALA A 65 15.42 12.33 4.96
CA ALA A 65 14.03 11.94 4.83
C ALA A 65 13.13 12.89 5.63
N ARG A 66 11.88 13.03 5.21
CA ARG A 66 10.88 13.89 5.86
C ARG A 66 9.68 13.07 6.28
N VAL A 67 9.30 13.20 7.54
CA VAL A 67 8.05 12.63 8.07
C VAL A 67 6.96 13.69 7.98
N LEU A 68 5.80 13.29 7.50
CA LEU A 68 4.57 14.05 7.50
C LEU A 68 3.52 13.29 8.31
N ASP A 69 2.76 14.02 9.13
CA ASP A 69 1.73 13.44 9.97
C ASP A 69 0.33 13.84 9.44
N GLY A 70 -0.49 12.84 9.15
CA GLY A 70 -1.86 13.01 8.68
C GLY A 70 -2.81 13.61 9.72
N GLU A 71 -2.52 13.48 11.03
CA GLU A 71 -3.32 14.13 12.07
C GLU A 71 -3.19 15.66 12.01
N SER A 72 -2.03 16.15 11.58
CA SER A 72 -1.79 17.58 11.35
C SER A 72 -2.23 18.07 9.97
N GLY A 73 -2.93 17.24 9.18
CA GLY A 73 -3.31 17.55 7.79
C GLY A 73 -2.12 17.64 6.86
N TRP A 74 -1.06 16.86 7.10
CA TRP A 74 0.19 16.79 6.33
C TRP A 74 1.03 18.08 6.37
N SER A 75 0.71 19.00 7.29
CA SER A 75 1.40 20.29 7.44
C SER A 75 2.58 20.25 8.41
N GLY A 76 2.56 19.33 9.39
CA GLY A 76 3.65 19.06 10.31
C GLY A 76 4.75 18.27 9.62
N ALA A 77 5.96 18.82 9.49
CA ALA A 77 7.09 18.17 8.84
C ALA A 77 8.27 18.04 9.81
N VAL A 78 8.83 16.84 9.92
CA VAL A 78 10.05 16.56 10.69
C VAL A 78 11.10 15.97 9.76
N ASP A 79 12.27 16.61 9.67
CA ASP A 79 13.37 16.11 8.86
C ASP A 79 14.23 15.13 9.68
N LEU A 80 14.38 13.92 9.15
CA LEU A 80 15.18 12.86 9.73
C LEU A 80 16.61 12.93 9.20
N VAL A 81 17.53 13.15 10.11
CA VAL A 81 18.96 13.29 9.81
C VAL A 81 19.75 12.51 10.86
N PRO A 82 20.77 11.71 10.48
CA PRO A 82 21.64 11.05 11.44
C PRO A 82 22.53 12.07 12.18
N PRO A 83 23.12 11.69 13.32
CA PRO A 83 24.00 12.59 14.09
C PRO A 83 25.22 13.09 13.32
N THR A 84 25.68 12.34 12.34
CA THR A 84 26.85 12.65 11.50
C THR A 84 26.49 12.59 10.03
N PRO A 85 25.73 13.57 9.50
CA PRO A 85 25.41 13.61 8.08
C PRO A 85 26.66 13.91 7.25
N ALA A 86 26.77 13.31 6.07
CA ALA A 86 27.94 13.49 5.19
C ALA A 86 27.51 13.75 3.74
N ALA A 87 28.35 14.53 3.04
CA ALA A 87 28.15 14.76 1.61
C ALA A 87 28.22 13.44 0.82
N GLY A 88 27.41 13.31 -0.22
CA GLY A 88 27.38 12.17 -1.13
C GLY A 88 26.75 10.89 -0.58
N GLN A 89 26.22 10.88 0.63
CA GLN A 89 25.61 9.68 1.21
C GLN A 89 24.23 9.35 0.63
N ARG A 90 23.54 10.33 0.05
CA ARG A 90 22.20 10.22 -0.56
C ARG A 90 21.17 9.61 0.39
N LEU A 91 21.15 10.08 1.63
CA LEU A 91 20.17 9.67 2.63
C LEU A 91 18.75 9.93 2.11
N GLY A 92 17.83 8.97 2.27
CA GLY A 92 16.50 9.06 1.70
C GLY A 92 16.38 8.46 0.28
N SER A 93 17.39 7.71 -0.20
CA SER A 93 17.29 6.96 -1.45
C SER A 93 16.21 5.88 -1.41
N ALA A 94 16.01 5.27 -0.26
CA ALA A 94 14.90 4.39 0.09
C ALA A 94 14.42 4.72 1.49
N VAL A 95 13.15 4.53 1.75
CA VAL A 95 12.51 4.71 3.06
C VAL A 95 11.53 3.57 3.32
N ALA A 96 11.36 3.21 4.59
CA ALA A 96 10.33 2.28 5.03
C ALA A 96 9.82 2.70 6.41
N VAL A 97 8.51 2.57 6.66
CA VAL A 97 7.88 2.89 7.94
C VAL A 97 6.91 1.80 8.35
N ASP A 98 6.98 1.38 9.61
CA ASP A 98 5.99 0.48 10.24
C ASP A 98 5.92 0.78 11.74
N GLY A 99 4.76 1.21 12.22
CA GLY A 99 4.48 1.55 13.60
C GLY A 99 5.38 2.66 14.16
N SER A 100 6.27 2.27 15.06
CA SER A 100 7.20 3.18 15.74
C SER A 100 8.57 3.27 15.10
N TRP A 101 8.79 2.67 13.94
CA TRP A 101 10.09 2.58 13.31
C TRP A 101 10.09 3.15 11.91
N ILE A 102 11.16 3.87 11.59
CA ILE A 102 11.47 4.34 10.23
C ILE A 102 12.89 3.92 9.90
N ALA A 103 13.05 3.31 8.72
CA ALA A 103 14.35 3.01 8.13
C ALA A 103 14.61 3.93 6.94
N VAL A 104 15.79 4.53 6.88
CA VAL A 104 16.20 5.46 5.82
C VAL A 104 17.53 5.01 5.23
N GLY A 105 17.56 4.71 3.95
CA GLY A 105 18.72 4.25 3.22
C GLY A 105 19.65 5.36 2.76
N ALA A 106 20.95 5.12 2.90
CA ALA A 106 22.06 5.95 2.43
C ALA A 106 23.05 5.08 1.63
N PRO A 107 22.71 4.66 0.41
CA PRO A 107 23.43 3.62 -0.32
C PRO A 107 24.82 4.02 -0.78
N THR A 108 25.13 5.30 -0.84
CA THR A 108 26.45 5.84 -1.23
C THR A 108 27.23 6.43 -0.04
N SER A 109 26.92 5.96 1.18
CA SER A 109 27.57 6.46 2.40
C SER A 109 29.10 6.33 2.32
N SER A 110 29.79 7.45 2.50
CA SER A 110 31.25 7.49 2.56
C SER A 110 31.84 6.98 3.87
N THR A 111 31.03 6.96 4.93
CA THR A 111 31.41 6.43 6.25
C THR A 111 31.25 4.92 6.36
N ALA A 112 30.43 4.36 5.48
CA ALA A 112 30.26 2.91 5.29
C ALA A 112 30.38 2.62 3.79
N LEU A 113 31.54 2.24 3.31
CA LEU A 113 31.88 2.15 1.90
C LEU A 113 30.93 1.32 1.03
N GLY A 114 30.15 0.42 1.66
CA GLY A 114 29.10 -0.38 1.01
C GLY A 114 27.70 0.22 1.05
N GLY A 115 27.51 1.36 1.71
CA GLY A 115 26.21 1.94 2.04
C GLY A 115 25.79 1.72 3.50
N SER A 116 24.73 2.39 3.94
CA SER A 116 24.18 2.25 5.30
C SER A 116 22.67 2.47 5.32
N VAL A 117 22.03 2.04 6.41
CA VAL A 117 20.64 2.33 6.74
C VAL A 117 20.60 2.98 8.12
N HIS A 118 19.85 4.07 8.27
CA HIS A 118 19.65 4.75 9.54
C HIS A 118 18.23 4.48 10.04
N LEU A 119 18.15 4.05 11.30
CA LEU A 119 16.89 3.78 11.99
C LEU A 119 16.51 4.96 12.88
N PHE A 120 15.24 5.30 12.82
CA PHE A 120 14.62 6.30 13.68
C PHE A 120 13.46 5.67 14.43
N GLU A 121 13.33 6.02 15.71
CA GLU A 121 12.29 5.48 16.57
C GLU A 121 11.36 6.60 17.06
N ARG A 122 10.07 6.32 17.11
CA ARG A 122 9.06 7.24 17.65
C ARG A 122 9.21 7.35 19.18
N ASN A 123 9.01 8.54 19.71
CA ASN A 123 9.20 8.91 21.12
C ASN A 123 10.65 8.98 21.58
N GLN A 124 11.61 8.76 20.73
CA GLN A 124 13.01 8.99 21.05
C GLN A 124 13.34 10.48 20.94
N GLY A 125 13.47 11.15 22.09
CA GLY A 125 13.67 12.61 22.18
C GLY A 125 12.44 13.39 22.63
N GLY A 126 11.35 12.70 23.00
CA GLY A 126 10.10 13.28 23.50
C GLY A 126 8.85 12.60 22.92
N LEU A 127 7.72 12.80 23.56
CA LEU A 127 6.46 12.19 23.13
C LEU A 127 6.10 12.64 21.69
N GLY A 128 5.90 11.68 20.81
CA GLY A 128 5.59 11.90 19.39
C GLY A 128 6.78 12.28 18.52
N ALA A 129 7.95 12.60 19.09
CA ALA A 129 9.14 12.95 18.33
C ALA A 129 9.82 11.71 17.71
N TRP A 130 10.36 11.88 16.51
CA TRP A 130 11.19 10.87 15.86
C TRP A 130 12.67 11.16 16.16
N GLY A 131 13.36 10.23 16.80
CA GLY A 131 14.78 10.34 17.12
C GLY A 131 15.61 9.27 16.44
N TRP A 132 16.88 9.59 16.11
CA TRP A 132 17.82 8.62 15.57
C TRP A 132 18.14 7.54 16.61
N SER A 133 18.08 6.28 16.21
CA SER A 133 18.29 5.12 17.08
C SER A 133 19.57 4.37 16.74
N ALA A 134 19.79 4.02 15.48
CA ALA A 134 20.94 3.19 15.09
C ALA A 134 21.34 3.41 13.62
N GLN A 135 22.59 3.03 13.32
CA GLN A 135 23.07 2.84 11.96
C GLN A 135 23.30 1.34 11.72
N LEU A 136 22.75 0.81 10.63
CA LEU A 136 22.97 -0.54 10.19
C LEU A 136 23.89 -0.56 8.96
N VAL A 137 24.76 -1.55 8.94
CA VAL A 137 25.63 -1.88 7.79
C VAL A 137 25.52 -3.37 7.49
N GLY A 138 25.58 -3.76 6.23
CA GLY A 138 25.52 -5.16 5.84
C GLY A 138 26.85 -5.86 6.15
N SER A 139 26.83 -6.88 7.00
CA SER A 139 27.99 -7.74 7.20
C SER A 139 28.37 -8.43 5.87
N GLY A 140 29.64 -8.32 5.50
CA GLY A 140 30.11 -8.84 4.21
C GLY A 140 29.63 -8.07 2.97
N ALA A 141 29.06 -6.89 3.14
CA ALA A 141 28.77 -5.99 2.03
C ALA A 141 30.11 -5.46 1.46
N PRO A 142 30.40 -5.70 0.17
CA PRO A 142 31.59 -5.13 -0.45
C PRO A 142 31.46 -3.61 -0.58
N ASN A 143 32.59 -2.94 -0.81
CA ASN A 143 32.57 -1.53 -1.20
C ASN A 143 31.67 -1.34 -2.41
N LEU A 144 30.86 -0.27 -2.41
CA LEU A 144 29.91 0.04 -3.47
C LEU A 144 28.72 -0.95 -3.58
N ALA A 145 28.43 -1.77 -2.57
CA ALA A 145 27.28 -2.70 -2.58
C ALA A 145 25.94 -2.02 -2.82
N LEU A 146 25.85 -0.71 -2.58
CA LEU A 146 24.61 0.09 -2.54
C LEU A 146 23.61 -0.47 -1.52
N PHE A 147 24.13 -0.95 -0.37
CA PHE A 147 23.32 -1.38 0.77
C PHE A 147 22.41 -0.22 1.24
N GLY A 148 21.12 -0.48 1.32
CA GLY A 148 20.12 0.55 1.60
C GLY A 148 19.50 1.20 0.36
N SER A 149 19.71 0.61 -0.84
CA SER A 149 19.06 1.07 -2.07
C SER A 149 17.59 0.67 -2.18
N ALA A 150 17.19 -0.39 -1.49
CA ALA A 150 15.81 -0.82 -1.33
C ALA A 150 15.58 -1.24 0.12
N LEU A 151 14.42 -0.88 0.68
CA LEU A 151 14.05 -1.15 2.05
C LEU A 151 12.60 -1.58 2.13
N ASP A 152 12.30 -2.51 3.04
CA ASP A 152 10.95 -2.72 3.52
C ASP A 152 10.96 -3.19 4.97
N LEU A 153 10.03 -2.67 5.77
CA LEU A 153 9.93 -2.88 7.20
C LEU A 153 8.57 -3.52 7.53
N CYS A 154 8.60 -4.60 8.28
CA CYS A 154 7.38 -5.29 8.71
C CYS A 154 7.54 -5.81 10.15
N GLY A 155 6.95 -5.14 11.13
CA GLY A 155 7.08 -5.43 12.55
C GLY A 155 8.53 -5.31 13.03
N ASP A 156 9.05 -6.43 13.52
CA ASP A 156 10.43 -6.53 14.02
C ASP A 156 11.43 -6.99 12.95
N ARG A 157 11.11 -6.81 11.65
CA ARG A 157 11.98 -7.22 10.53
C ARG A 157 12.16 -6.13 9.51
N LEU A 158 13.39 -6.01 9.05
CA LEU A 158 13.80 -5.08 7.99
C LEU A 158 14.57 -5.85 6.91
N ALA A 159 14.09 -5.76 5.67
CA ALA A 159 14.82 -6.22 4.50
C ALA A 159 15.58 -5.05 3.88
N VAL A 160 16.84 -5.26 3.56
CA VAL A 160 17.74 -4.25 2.97
C VAL A 160 18.36 -4.80 1.69
N GLY A 161 18.05 -4.19 0.57
CA GLY A 161 18.65 -4.52 -0.72
C GLY A 161 19.97 -3.82 -0.95
N GLY A 162 20.85 -4.53 -1.70
CA GLY A 162 22.12 -4.01 -2.20
C GLY A 162 22.49 -4.72 -3.49
N TYR A 163 22.01 -4.20 -4.60
CA TYR A 163 22.08 -4.87 -5.88
C TYR A 163 23.46 -4.80 -6.57
N TYR A 164 24.39 -3.98 -6.04
CA TYR A 164 25.73 -3.81 -6.63
C TYR A 164 26.79 -4.68 -5.94
N THR A 165 26.46 -5.95 -5.70
CA THR A 165 27.37 -6.94 -5.10
C THR A 165 27.72 -8.03 -6.10
N ASP A 166 28.84 -8.71 -5.88
CA ASP A 166 29.23 -9.95 -6.59
C ASP A 166 29.10 -9.87 -8.13
N GLY A 167 29.59 -8.79 -8.73
CA GLY A 167 29.45 -8.55 -10.17
C GLY A 167 28.04 -8.16 -10.59
N LEU A 168 27.31 -7.43 -9.73
CA LEU A 168 25.92 -6.98 -9.93
C LEU A 168 24.90 -8.13 -9.83
N SER A 169 25.25 -9.27 -9.23
CA SER A 169 24.27 -10.32 -8.92
C SER A 169 23.31 -9.91 -7.82
N GLY A 170 23.79 -9.12 -6.85
CA GLY A 170 22.97 -8.53 -5.79
C GLY A 170 22.74 -9.43 -4.58
N ARG A 171 22.36 -8.81 -3.47
CA ARG A 171 22.02 -9.47 -2.19
C ARG A 171 20.94 -8.71 -1.45
N VAL A 172 20.28 -9.40 -0.52
CA VAL A 172 19.37 -8.84 0.49
C VAL A 172 19.83 -9.25 1.87
N TRP A 173 19.90 -8.31 2.81
CA TRP A 173 20.19 -8.54 4.21
C TRP A 173 18.89 -8.41 5.02
N ILE A 174 18.68 -9.35 5.94
CA ILE A 174 17.56 -9.32 6.88
C ILE A 174 18.10 -8.94 8.24
N PHE A 175 17.48 -7.93 8.83
CA PHE A 175 17.69 -7.54 10.22
C PHE A 175 16.44 -7.87 11.02
N GLU A 176 16.64 -8.32 12.23
CA GLU A 176 15.57 -8.59 13.18
C GLU A 176 15.82 -7.82 14.47
N ARG A 177 14.74 -7.25 15.00
CA ARG A 177 14.76 -6.56 16.28
C ARG A 177 14.45 -7.53 17.40
N ASP A 178 15.32 -7.62 18.38
CA ASP A 178 15.07 -8.35 19.61
C ASP A 178 14.08 -7.57 20.48
N ALA A 179 12.93 -8.19 20.79
CA ALA A 179 11.85 -7.52 21.52
C ALA A 179 12.22 -7.17 22.96
N ALA A 180 13.20 -7.85 23.58
CA ALA A 180 13.59 -7.64 24.97
C ALA A 180 14.62 -6.50 25.08
N SER A 181 15.60 -6.46 24.19
CA SER A 181 16.66 -5.45 24.19
C SER A 181 16.38 -4.25 23.30
N GLY A 182 15.44 -4.37 22.35
CA GLY A 182 15.17 -3.36 21.31
C GLY A 182 16.24 -3.27 20.22
N GLN A 183 17.29 -4.11 20.28
CA GLN A 183 18.43 -4.03 19.37
C GLN A 183 18.12 -4.71 18.03
N TRP A 184 18.50 -4.05 16.93
CA TRP A 184 18.46 -4.58 15.59
C TRP A 184 19.76 -5.32 15.27
N THR A 185 19.66 -6.57 14.86
CA THR A 185 20.80 -7.41 14.50
C THR A 185 20.57 -8.07 13.15
N GLN A 186 21.62 -8.19 12.35
CA GLN A 186 21.56 -8.93 11.10
C GLN A 186 21.37 -10.42 11.38
N SER A 187 20.29 -11.00 10.86
CA SER A 187 19.99 -12.42 11.00
C SER A 187 20.40 -13.24 9.78
N HIS A 188 20.18 -12.70 8.57
CA HIS A 188 20.43 -13.43 7.32
C HIS A 188 21.01 -12.55 6.21
N VAL A 189 21.65 -13.21 5.24
CA VAL A 189 21.98 -12.69 3.92
C VAL A 189 21.38 -13.64 2.89
N ILE A 190 20.62 -13.10 1.95
CA ILE A 190 19.88 -13.85 0.94
C ILE A 190 20.42 -13.49 -0.44
N SER A 191 20.63 -14.50 -1.27
CA SER A 191 20.94 -14.39 -2.71
C SER A 191 19.98 -15.27 -3.50
N ALA A 192 19.79 -14.99 -4.78
CA ALA A 192 19.02 -15.85 -5.65
C ALA A 192 19.64 -17.25 -5.74
N SER A 193 18.82 -18.31 -5.81
CA SER A 193 19.28 -19.70 -5.93
C SER A 193 20.06 -19.96 -7.24
N ASP A 194 19.74 -19.20 -8.28
CA ASP A 194 20.39 -19.19 -9.59
C ASP A 194 21.17 -17.89 -9.84
N SER A 195 21.80 -17.36 -8.78
CA SER A 195 22.53 -16.09 -8.81
C SER A 195 23.52 -16.04 -9.99
N GLU A 196 23.39 -14.99 -10.80
CA GLU A 196 24.26 -14.71 -11.93
C GLU A 196 24.66 -13.23 -12.00
N PRO A 197 25.81 -12.90 -12.59
CA PRO A 197 26.21 -11.51 -12.77
C PRO A 197 25.16 -10.69 -13.53
N LEU A 198 25.03 -9.41 -13.16
CA LEU A 198 24.12 -8.45 -13.78
C LEU A 198 22.62 -8.74 -13.58
N SER A 199 22.22 -9.58 -12.61
CA SER A 199 20.80 -9.83 -12.33
C SER A 199 20.13 -8.74 -11.51
N TYR A 200 20.92 -7.97 -10.74
CA TYR A 200 20.45 -6.89 -9.85
C TYR A 200 19.43 -7.36 -8.81
N PHE A 201 19.64 -8.56 -8.26
CA PHE A 201 18.80 -9.07 -7.15
C PHE A 201 18.89 -8.13 -5.94
N GLY A 202 17.74 -7.83 -5.33
CA GLY A 202 17.65 -6.86 -4.23
C GLY A 202 17.50 -5.40 -4.67
N SER A 203 17.22 -5.14 -5.96
CA SER A 203 16.86 -3.80 -6.43
C SER A 203 15.49 -3.33 -5.94
N ALA A 204 14.61 -4.26 -5.62
CA ALA A 204 13.32 -4.04 -4.98
C ALA A 204 13.06 -5.14 -3.97
N VAL A 205 12.46 -4.82 -2.83
CA VAL A 205 12.11 -5.77 -1.76
C VAL A 205 10.73 -5.46 -1.22
N SER A 206 9.99 -6.49 -0.79
CA SER A 206 8.74 -6.32 -0.06
C SER A 206 8.56 -7.46 0.94
N LEU A 207 8.27 -7.09 2.20
CA LEU A 207 8.02 -7.98 3.34
C LEU A 207 6.52 -8.04 3.66
N HIS A 208 6.01 -9.23 3.90
CA HIS A 208 4.69 -9.38 4.50
C HIS A 208 4.68 -10.59 5.44
N GLY A 209 4.59 -10.34 6.74
CA GLY A 209 4.66 -11.42 7.73
C GLY A 209 5.97 -12.22 7.60
N ASP A 210 5.87 -13.52 7.33
CA ASP A 210 7.00 -14.42 7.14
C ASP A 210 7.42 -14.60 5.66
N LEU A 211 6.92 -13.75 4.77
CA LEU A 211 7.25 -13.77 3.34
C LEU A 211 8.10 -12.55 2.95
N LEU A 212 9.03 -12.76 2.02
CA LEU A 212 9.85 -11.74 1.39
C LEU A 212 9.84 -11.92 -0.12
N LEU A 213 9.47 -10.88 -0.85
CA LEU A 213 9.55 -10.83 -2.30
C LEU A 213 10.71 -9.92 -2.72
N VAL A 214 11.56 -10.42 -3.61
CA VAL A 214 12.79 -9.72 -4.06
C VAL A 214 12.79 -9.60 -5.57
N GLY A 215 12.96 -8.40 -6.08
CA GLY A 215 13.10 -8.11 -7.51
C GLY A 215 14.54 -8.26 -8.00
N ALA A 216 14.67 -8.75 -9.23
CA ALA A 216 15.92 -8.89 -9.97
C ALA A 216 15.68 -8.56 -11.47
N PRO A 217 15.60 -7.27 -11.85
CA PRO A 217 15.07 -6.83 -13.15
C PRO A 217 15.91 -7.22 -14.36
N HIS A 218 17.12 -7.73 -14.17
CA HIS A 218 17.98 -8.22 -15.26
C HIS A 218 18.30 -9.71 -15.14
N ALA A 219 17.65 -10.44 -14.22
CA ALA A 219 17.78 -11.89 -14.15
C ALA A 219 17.22 -12.56 -15.41
N ARG A 220 17.67 -13.80 -15.67
CA ARG A 220 17.12 -14.58 -16.78
C ARG A 220 15.75 -15.14 -16.43
N GLY A 221 14.79 -14.91 -17.31
CA GLY A 221 13.48 -15.52 -17.30
C GLY A 221 13.42 -16.79 -18.14
N LEU A 222 12.24 -17.04 -18.71
CA LEU A 222 12.01 -18.21 -19.55
C LEU A 222 12.95 -18.22 -20.77
N GLY A 223 13.50 -19.38 -21.08
CA GLY A 223 14.42 -19.53 -22.22
C GLY A 223 15.80 -18.89 -22.04
N GLY A 224 16.14 -18.42 -20.86
CA GLY A 224 17.45 -17.82 -20.55
C GLY A 224 17.63 -16.38 -21.06
N VAL A 225 16.55 -15.72 -21.49
CA VAL A 225 16.56 -14.32 -21.91
C VAL A 225 16.52 -13.41 -20.67
N ARG A 226 17.22 -12.28 -20.69
CA ARG A 226 17.19 -11.28 -19.60
C ARG A 226 15.92 -10.45 -19.64
N THR A 227 14.84 -11.03 -19.15
CA THR A 227 13.52 -10.41 -19.06
C THR A 227 13.24 -9.84 -17.67
N GLY A 228 14.09 -10.22 -16.69
CA GLY A 228 13.87 -9.99 -15.27
C GLY A 228 13.15 -11.14 -14.57
N ALA A 229 13.26 -11.16 -13.24
CA ALA A 229 12.61 -12.13 -12.37
C ALA A 229 12.28 -11.50 -11.00
N ALA A 230 11.40 -12.18 -10.24
CA ALA A 230 11.20 -11.92 -8.82
C ALA A 230 11.25 -13.24 -8.05
N TYR A 231 11.79 -13.20 -6.84
CA TYR A 231 12.01 -14.38 -6.01
C TYR A 231 11.24 -14.24 -4.70
N LEU A 232 10.45 -15.24 -4.36
CA LEU A 232 9.70 -15.30 -3.13
C LEU A 232 10.39 -16.22 -2.14
N TYR A 233 10.62 -15.71 -0.95
CA TYR A 233 11.20 -16.44 0.18
C TYR A 233 10.19 -16.56 1.32
N SER A 234 10.29 -17.65 2.09
CA SER A 234 9.56 -17.82 3.35
C SER A 234 10.55 -18.04 4.50
N ARG A 235 10.29 -17.39 5.63
CA ARG A 235 11.14 -17.40 6.82
C ARG A 235 11.41 -18.79 7.37
N ASN A 236 10.43 -19.68 7.30
CA ASN A 236 10.54 -21.01 7.91
C ASN A 236 10.73 -22.11 6.85
N ARG A 237 11.07 -21.77 5.62
CA ARG A 237 11.35 -22.73 4.55
C ARG A 237 12.72 -23.34 4.74
N GLY A 238 12.77 -24.59 5.20
CA GLY A 238 14.02 -25.31 5.49
C GLY A 238 14.37 -25.42 6.97
N GLY A 239 13.53 -24.90 7.86
CA GLY A 239 13.68 -24.95 9.33
C GLY A 239 13.28 -23.64 10.00
N PRO A 240 13.20 -23.61 11.34
CA PRO A 240 12.85 -22.39 12.07
C PRO A 240 13.82 -21.24 11.75
N ASN A 241 13.26 -20.11 11.36
CA ASN A 241 14.00 -18.90 10.95
C ASN A 241 15.06 -19.12 9.85
N ALA A 242 14.86 -20.13 8.98
CA ALA A 242 15.76 -20.41 7.85
C ALA A 242 15.08 -19.91 6.56
N TRP A 243 15.35 -18.67 6.18
CA TRP A 243 14.80 -18.08 4.97
C TRP A 243 15.17 -18.91 3.74
N GLY A 244 14.16 -19.53 3.11
CA GLY A 244 14.34 -20.36 1.92
C GLY A 244 13.44 -19.91 0.78
N GLU A 245 13.93 -20.07 -0.45
CA GLU A 245 13.19 -19.75 -1.66
C GLU A 245 11.97 -20.68 -1.81
N VAL A 246 10.81 -20.09 -2.08
CA VAL A 246 9.53 -20.76 -2.32
C VAL A 246 9.19 -20.81 -3.79
N ALA A 247 9.44 -19.71 -4.51
CA ALA A 247 9.12 -19.58 -5.91
C ALA A 247 10.01 -18.54 -6.60
N LYS A 248 10.26 -18.76 -7.87
CA LYS A 248 10.78 -17.76 -8.81
C LYS A 248 9.66 -17.42 -9.79
N PHE A 249 9.36 -16.13 -9.92
CA PHE A 249 8.39 -15.60 -10.86
C PHE A 249 9.10 -14.93 -12.03
N PHE A 250 8.56 -15.08 -13.22
CA PHE A 250 9.01 -14.42 -14.45
C PHE A 250 7.80 -14.24 -15.39
N ALA A 251 7.92 -13.32 -16.33
CA ALA A 251 6.91 -13.12 -17.35
C ALA A 251 6.97 -14.27 -18.37
N ASN A 252 5.83 -14.94 -18.62
CA ASN A 252 5.74 -16.01 -19.61
C ASN A 252 5.87 -15.49 -21.05
N ASP A 253 5.55 -14.23 -21.25
CA ASP A 253 5.60 -13.46 -22.49
C ASP A 253 6.73 -12.42 -22.50
N GLY A 254 7.69 -12.54 -21.56
CA GLY A 254 8.73 -11.54 -21.37
C GLY A 254 9.72 -11.47 -22.54
N GLU A 255 10.03 -10.24 -22.94
CA GLU A 255 11.04 -9.90 -23.93
C GLU A 255 12.33 -9.39 -23.29
N LEU A 256 13.39 -9.26 -24.08
CA LEU A 256 14.67 -8.73 -23.62
C LEU A 256 14.50 -7.31 -23.07
N ASP A 257 15.02 -7.08 -21.85
CA ASP A 257 14.97 -5.79 -21.14
C ASP A 257 13.59 -5.29 -20.70
N ASP A 258 12.55 -6.13 -20.65
CA ASP A 258 11.24 -5.78 -20.06
C ASP A 258 11.33 -5.39 -18.58
N ARG A 259 12.41 -5.82 -17.91
CA ARG A 259 12.74 -5.53 -16.51
C ARG A 259 11.65 -5.96 -15.53
N TYR A 260 11.10 -7.14 -15.71
CA TYR A 260 10.24 -7.77 -14.71
C TYR A 260 10.95 -7.84 -13.35
N GLY A 261 10.30 -7.39 -12.26
CA GLY A 261 10.92 -7.29 -10.94
C GLY A 261 11.57 -5.94 -10.63
N SER A 262 11.37 -4.90 -11.48
CA SER A 262 11.83 -3.53 -11.18
C SER A 262 11.15 -2.95 -9.95
N SER A 263 9.91 -3.31 -9.70
CA SER A 263 9.14 -3.01 -8.50
C SER A 263 8.39 -4.26 -8.04
N VAL A 264 8.23 -4.41 -6.74
CA VAL A 264 7.52 -5.56 -6.15
C VAL A 264 6.70 -5.08 -4.97
N THR A 265 5.55 -5.71 -4.74
CA THR A 265 4.75 -5.51 -3.54
C THR A 265 4.06 -6.82 -3.17
N LEU A 266 3.93 -7.08 -1.87
CA LEU A 266 3.48 -8.35 -1.33
C LEU A 266 2.38 -8.14 -0.28
N GLY A 267 1.29 -8.87 -0.44
CA GLY A 267 0.26 -9.04 0.56
C GLY A 267 0.19 -10.49 1.06
N PRO A 268 -0.78 -10.83 1.90
CA PRO A 268 -0.85 -12.17 2.53
C PRO A 268 -1.00 -13.31 1.52
N ALA A 269 -1.69 -13.09 0.40
CA ALA A 269 -1.94 -14.10 -0.63
C ALA A 269 -1.84 -13.50 -2.05
N THR A 270 -1.23 -12.35 -2.20
CA THR A 270 -1.10 -11.66 -3.50
C THR A 270 0.27 -11.02 -3.59
N ALA A 271 0.94 -11.24 -4.71
CA ALA A 271 2.16 -10.52 -5.07
C ALA A 271 1.92 -9.78 -6.39
N ALA A 272 2.36 -8.54 -6.49
CA ALA A 272 2.38 -7.81 -7.75
C ALA A 272 3.81 -7.41 -8.12
N ILE A 273 4.16 -7.62 -9.37
CA ILE A 273 5.51 -7.44 -9.90
C ILE A 273 5.45 -6.55 -11.14
N GLY A 274 6.18 -5.46 -11.12
CA GLY A 274 6.25 -4.49 -12.21
C GLY A 274 7.29 -4.85 -13.26
N SER A 275 6.93 -4.56 -14.50
CA SER A 275 7.74 -4.71 -15.71
C SER A 275 7.62 -3.42 -16.54
N PRO A 276 8.29 -2.32 -16.13
CA PRO A 276 8.00 -0.99 -16.69
C PRO A 276 8.49 -0.80 -18.13
N GLN A 277 9.26 -1.70 -18.66
CA GLN A 277 9.74 -1.68 -20.05
C GLN A 277 9.05 -2.70 -20.95
N ASP A 278 7.99 -3.35 -20.47
CA ASP A 278 7.13 -4.22 -21.29
C ASP A 278 6.56 -3.46 -22.49
N ASN A 279 6.58 -4.09 -23.66
CA ASN A 279 6.32 -3.45 -24.95
C ASN A 279 4.95 -3.80 -25.55
N ASP A 280 4.08 -4.49 -24.84
CA ASP A 280 2.83 -5.05 -25.39
C ASP A 280 1.90 -4.02 -26.04
N LEU A 281 1.76 -2.83 -25.48
CA LEU A 281 0.91 -1.77 -26.04
C LEU A 281 1.71 -0.79 -26.89
N ALA A 282 2.92 -0.46 -26.46
CA ALA A 282 3.85 0.42 -27.12
C ALA A 282 5.24 0.26 -26.49
N TYR A 283 6.28 0.77 -27.13
CA TYR A 283 7.65 0.73 -26.59
C TYR A 283 7.71 1.29 -25.17
N ASN A 284 8.16 0.47 -24.19
CA ASN A 284 8.21 0.78 -22.77
C ASN A 284 6.87 1.28 -22.20
N SER A 285 5.75 0.76 -22.67
CA SER A 285 4.42 1.08 -22.12
C SER A 285 4.29 0.60 -20.67
N GLY A 286 4.91 -0.54 -20.38
CA GLY A 286 4.94 -1.18 -19.09
C GLY A 286 3.75 -2.09 -18.78
N ALA A 287 3.96 -3.00 -17.85
CA ALA A 287 2.96 -3.95 -17.35
C ALA A 287 3.17 -4.27 -15.86
N VAL A 288 2.14 -4.83 -15.23
CA VAL A 288 2.21 -5.42 -13.89
C VAL A 288 1.65 -6.83 -13.93
N TYR A 289 2.35 -7.76 -13.29
CA TYR A 289 1.94 -9.15 -13.20
C TYR A 289 1.51 -9.48 -11.78
N VAL A 290 0.29 -9.97 -11.64
CA VAL A 290 -0.28 -10.38 -10.36
C VAL A 290 -0.16 -11.88 -10.22
N GLN A 291 0.39 -12.30 -9.07
CA GLN A 291 0.45 -13.69 -8.62
C GLN A 291 -0.49 -13.85 -7.43
N SER A 292 -1.17 -14.96 -7.33
CA SER A 292 -2.03 -15.28 -6.18
C SER A 292 -1.62 -16.61 -5.56
N PHE A 293 -1.68 -16.65 -4.25
CA PHE A 293 -1.50 -17.87 -3.49
C PHE A 293 -2.83 -18.59 -3.38
N ALA A 294 -2.87 -19.84 -3.84
CA ALA A 294 -3.91 -20.80 -3.55
C ALA A 294 -3.23 -22.10 -3.12
N ALA A 295 -3.40 -22.46 -1.85
CA ALA A 295 -2.66 -23.56 -1.25
C ALA A 295 -2.67 -24.82 -2.12
N PRO A 296 -1.53 -25.46 -2.35
CA PRO A 296 -0.21 -25.19 -1.72
C PRO A 296 0.74 -24.31 -2.54
N SER A 297 0.31 -23.59 -3.56
CA SER A 297 1.21 -22.94 -4.53
C SER A 297 0.80 -21.52 -4.92
N TRP A 298 1.79 -20.76 -5.35
CA TRP A 298 1.59 -19.49 -6.04
C TRP A 298 1.38 -19.74 -7.54
N SER A 299 0.49 -18.96 -8.14
CA SER A 299 0.20 -19.05 -9.57
C SER A 299 -0.03 -17.67 -10.18
N PHE A 300 0.30 -17.53 -11.48
CA PHE A 300 -0.02 -16.34 -12.25
C PHE A 300 -1.53 -16.16 -12.33
N THR A 301 -1.99 -14.96 -12.02
CA THR A 301 -3.42 -14.61 -12.05
C THR A 301 -3.73 -13.67 -13.21
N ARG A 302 -2.98 -12.58 -13.35
CA ARG A 302 -3.31 -11.53 -14.31
C ARG A 302 -2.10 -10.70 -14.71
N LYS A 303 -2.06 -10.27 -15.98
CA LYS A 303 -1.22 -9.17 -16.47
C LYS A 303 -2.08 -7.92 -16.57
N LEU A 304 -1.67 -6.84 -15.92
CA LEU A 304 -2.34 -5.54 -15.91
C LEU A 304 -1.58 -4.58 -16.81
N ARG A 305 -2.32 -3.74 -17.50
CA ARG A 305 -1.82 -2.67 -18.35
C ARG A 305 -2.65 -1.42 -18.10
N ALA A 306 -2.06 -0.26 -18.30
CA ALA A 306 -2.81 0.98 -18.29
C ALA A 306 -3.80 1.01 -19.46
N SER A 307 -5.04 1.44 -19.22
CA SER A 307 -6.07 1.53 -20.28
C SER A 307 -5.73 2.54 -21.37
N ASP A 308 -4.82 3.49 -21.07
CA ASP A 308 -4.27 4.49 -22.00
C ASP A 308 -2.77 4.29 -22.23
N GLY A 309 -2.27 3.06 -22.07
CA GLY A 309 -0.86 2.71 -22.22
C GLY A 309 -0.27 3.20 -23.53
N GLY A 310 0.85 3.92 -23.46
CA GLY A 310 1.50 4.56 -24.58
C GLY A 310 3.02 4.50 -24.52
N PHE A 311 3.66 5.12 -25.50
CA PHE A 311 5.12 5.14 -25.66
C PHE A 311 5.83 5.67 -24.41
N ALA A 312 6.72 4.86 -23.84
CA ALA A 312 7.57 5.17 -22.70
C ALA A 312 6.82 5.54 -21.39
N HIS A 313 5.56 5.12 -21.22
CA HIS A 313 4.79 5.40 -19.99
C HIS A 313 5.44 4.84 -18.74
N GLY A 314 6.07 3.65 -18.84
CA GLY A 314 6.73 2.99 -17.71
C GLY A 314 5.76 2.55 -16.62
N PHE A 315 4.55 2.11 -17.00
CA PHE A 315 3.56 1.57 -16.08
C PHE A 315 4.13 0.38 -15.30
N GLY A 316 3.91 0.34 -14.00
CA GLY A 316 4.52 -0.66 -13.13
C GLY A 316 5.91 -0.26 -12.61
N GLY A 317 6.33 1.01 -12.79
CA GLY A 317 7.58 1.51 -12.22
C GLY A 317 7.57 1.63 -10.70
N ALA A 318 6.39 1.78 -10.08
CA ALA A 318 6.18 1.78 -8.65
C ALA A 318 4.87 1.05 -8.32
N LEU A 319 4.84 0.34 -7.20
CA LEU A 319 3.71 -0.49 -6.77
C LEU A 319 3.48 -0.35 -5.26
N SER A 320 2.21 -0.33 -4.87
CA SER A 320 1.80 -0.50 -3.47
C SER A 320 0.49 -1.27 -3.41
N LEU A 321 0.40 -2.27 -2.54
CA LEU A 321 -0.74 -3.18 -2.40
C LEU A 321 -1.24 -3.19 -0.96
N VAL A 322 -2.52 -2.88 -0.77
CA VAL A 322 -3.20 -3.04 0.52
C VAL A 322 -4.54 -3.74 0.30
N GLY A 323 -4.68 -4.93 0.85
CA GLY A 323 -5.89 -5.74 0.69
C GLY A 323 -6.19 -6.07 -0.77
N ASP A 324 -7.29 -5.53 -1.28
CA ASP A 324 -7.76 -5.72 -2.65
C ASP A 324 -7.47 -4.53 -3.57
N GLU A 325 -6.75 -3.53 -3.10
CA GLU A 325 -6.38 -2.34 -3.88
C GLU A 325 -4.88 -2.34 -4.21
N LEU A 326 -4.57 -2.11 -5.47
CA LEU A 326 -3.21 -1.97 -6.01
C LEU A 326 -3.06 -0.59 -6.66
N LEU A 327 -2.10 0.19 -6.18
CA LEU A 327 -1.72 1.46 -6.76
C LEU A 327 -0.46 1.29 -7.60
N VAL A 328 -0.53 1.75 -8.84
CA VAL A 328 0.53 1.58 -9.84
C VAL A 328 1.00 2.92 -10.37
N GLY A 329 2.28 3.19 -10.29
CA GLY A 329 2.89 4.39 -10.84
C GLY A 329 3.35 4.20 -12.29
N ALA A 330 3.23 5.29 -13.08
CA ALA A 330 3.71 5.42 -14.45
C ALA A 330 4.29 6.83 -14.65
N ARG A 331 5.52 7.02 -14.22
CA ARG A 331 6.17 8.34 -14.06
C ARG A 331 6.29 9.18 -15.33
N SER A 332 6.21 8.56 -16.49
CA SER A 332 6.35 9.24 -17.79
C SER A 332 5.06 9.26 -18.61
N ALA A 333 3.96 8.73 -18.08
CA ALA A 333 2.65 8.79 -18.72
C ALA A 333 2.15 10.24 -18.83
N ALA A 334 1.37 10.54 -19.86
CA ALA A 334 0.73 11.85 -20.07
C ALA A 334 1.68 13.06 -19.88
N VAL A 335 2.96 12.95 -20.30
CA VAL A 335 4.02 13.98 -20.21
C VAL A 335 4.53 14.25 -18.79
N ARG A 336 3.69 14.15 -17.74
CA ARG A 336 4.04 14.51 -16.35
C ARG A 336 3.97 13.37 -15.37
N GLY A 337 3.54 12.21 -15.83
CA GLY A 337 3.30 11.01 -15.02
C GLY A 337 1.85 10.85 -14.61
N GLN A 338 1.50 9.63 -14.27
CA GLN A 338 0.19 9.19 -13.79
C GLN A 338 0.34 8.11 -12.73
N ALA A 339 -0.73 7.89 -11.94
CA ALA A 339 -0.89 6.69 -11.15
C ALA A 339 -2.27 6.07 -11.41
N TYR A 340 -2.36 4.75 -11.25
CA TYR A 340 -3.54 3.99 -11.58
C TYR A 340 -3.95 3.13 -10.38
N VAL A 341 -5.25 3.12 -10.11
CA VAL A 341 -5.84 2.31 -9.04
C VAL A 341 -6.51 1.10 -9.66
N PHE A 342 -6.07 -0.08 -9.27
CA PHE A 342 -6.70 -1.34 -9.62
C PHE A 342 -7.37 -1.94 -8.39
N GLU A 343 -8.49 -2.58 -8.59
CA GLU A 343 -9.21 -3.29 -7.54
C GLU A 343 -9.44 -4.76 -7.95
N ARG A 344 -9.17 -5.69 -7.03
CA ARG A 344 -9.18 -7.15 -7.30
C ARG A 344 -10.42 -7.65 -8.02
N ASN A 345 -11.60 -7.21 -7.60
CA ASN A 345 -12.87 -7.72 -8.14
C ASN A 345 -13.60 -6.71 -9.04
N HIS A 346 -12.94 -5.63 -9.42
CA HIS A 346 -13.49 -4.70 -10.41
C HIS A 346 -13.46 -5.36 -11.79
N GLY A 347 -14.64 -5.48 -12.43
CA GLY A 347 -14.79 -6.18 -13.70
C GLY A 347 -15.00 -7.69 -13.60
N GLY A 348 -15.08 -8.25 -12.40
CA GLY A 348 -15.31 -9.68 -12.15
C GLY A 348 -14.42 -10.24 -11.04
N LEU A 349 -14.67 -11.47 -10.62
CA LEU A 349 -13.90 -12.14 -9.57
C LEU A 349 -12.43 -12.27 -9.97
N ASN A 350 -11.52 -11.75 -9.12
CA ASN A 350 -10.06 -11.71 -9.36
C ASN A 350 -9.65 -11.06 -10.70
N ALA A 351 -10.50 -10.19 -11.26
CA ALA A 351 -10.24 -9.56 -12.54
C ALA A 351 -9.16 -8.47 -12.48
N TRP A 352 -8.92 -7.88 -11.30
CA TRP A 352 -7.99 -6.78 -11.12
C TRP A 352 -8.21 -5.67 -12.17
N GLY A 353 -9.43 -5.09 -12.18
CA GLY A 353 -9.77 -4.04 -13.14
C GLY A 353 -9.23 -2.67 -12.72
N GLU A 354 -8.90 -1.84 -13.72
CA GLU A 354 -8.59 -0.43 -13.52
C GLU A 354 -9.85 0.30 -13.07
N ARG A 355 -9.81 0.93 -11.91
CA ARG A 355 -10.93 1.64 -11.31
C ARG A 355 -10.83 3.13 -11.56
N GLU A 356 -9.62 3.68 -11.45
CA GLU A 356 -9.39 5.11 -11.44
C GLU A 356 -7.98 5.43 -11.90
N ARG A 357 -7.83 6.60 -12.53
CA ARG A 357 -6.54 7.22 -12.83
C ARG A 357 -6.38 8.48 -11.99
N LEU A 358 -5.25 8.58 -11.33
CA LEU A 358 -4.90 9.73 -10.50
C LEU A 358 -3.98 10.66 -11.30
N GLN A 359 -4.38 11.91 -11.33
CA GLN A 359 -3.58 13.03 -11.82
C GLN A 359 -3.81 14.20 -10.89
N PRO A 360 -2.81 15.05 -10.62
CA PRO A 360 -3.02 16.24 -9.81
C PRO A 360 -4.09 17.15 -10.42
N ALA A 361 -5.06 17.59 -9.60
CA ALA A 361 -6.11 18.51 -10.02
C ALA A 361 -5.52 19.88 -10.46
N ASN A 362 -4.44 20.31 -9.78
CA ASN A 362 -3.72 21.54 -10.06
C ASN A 362 -2.24 21.23 -10.32
N LEU A 363 -1.92 20.88 -11.56
CA LEU A 363 -0.54 20.69 -11.99
C LEU A 363 0.24 22.01 -11.92
N GLN A 364 1.17 22.11 -10.98
CA GLN A 364 2.16 23.19 -11.00
C GLN A 364 2.99 23.10 -12.27
N PRO A 365 3.38 24.22 -12.90
CA PRO A 365 4.09 24.22 -14.20
C PRO A 365 5.34 23.34 -14.20
N ASN A 366 5.98 23.16 -13.05
CA ASN A 366 7.24 22.46 -12.87
C ASN A 366 7.12 21.14 -12.11
N THR A 367 5.91 20.59 -11.92
CA THR A 367 5.71 19.24 -11.38
C THR A 367 5.98 18.22 -12.47
N TRP A 368 6.97 17.35 -12.23
CA TRP A 368 7.38 16.29 -13.14
C TRP A 368 7.43 14.95 -12.40
N PHE A 369 7.24 13.87 -13.14
CA PHE A 369 7.39 12.52 -12.66
C PHE A 369 6.40 12.11 -11.56
N PHE A 370 5.16 12.58 -11.63
CA PHE A 370 4.06 12.07 -10.82
C PHE A 370 3.91 10.55 -11.03
N GLY A 371 3.80 9.78 -9.95
CA GLY A 371 3.81 8.31 -10.04
C GLY A 371 5.21 7.69 -10.05
N THR A 372 6.27 8.45 -9.72
CA THR A 372 7.61 7.87 -9.49
C THR A 372 7.58 6.93 -8.30
N THR A 373 6.85 7.28 -7.26
CA THR A 373 6.62 6.48 -6.07
C THR A 373 5.15 6.52 -5.69
N VAL A 374 4.67 5.44 -5.11
CA VAL A 374 3.29 5.30 -4.66
C VAL A 374 3.26 4.55 -3.34
N ALA A 375 2.33 4.92 -2.46
CA ALA A 375 2.07 4.21 -1.21
C ALA A 375 0.57 4.19 -0.90
N LEU A 376 0.12 3.11 -0.27
CA LEU A 376 -1.24 2.88 0.17
C LEU A 376 -1.28 2.65 1.67
N ALA A 377 -2.30 3.23 2.30
CA ALA A 377 -2.83 2.78 3.58
C ALA A 377 -4.37 2.72 3.49
N PRO A 378 -5.06 2.08 4.41
CA PRO A 378 -6.52 2.06 4.40
C PRO A 378 -7.11 3.47 4.33
N GLY A 379 -7.86 3.75 3.25
CA GLY A 379 -8.47 5.08 3.02
C GLY A 379 -7.49 6.20 2.65
N LEU A 380 -6.25 5.88 2.32
CA LEU A 380 -5.25 6.88 1.93
C LEU A 380 -4.36 6.36 0.80
N ARG A 381 -4.18 7.17 -0.23
CA ARG A 381 -3.27 6.95 -1.35
C ARG A 381 -2.30 8.11 -1.41
N VAL A 382 -1.02 7.83 -1.57
CA VAL A 382 0.00 8.87 -1.72
C VAL A 382 0.79 8.63 -2.98
N VAL A 383 0.99 9.69 -3.76
CA VAL A 383 1.74 9.64 -5.02
C VAL A 383 2.84 10.68 -5.01
N GLY A 384 4.07 10.24 -5.18
CA GLY A 384 5.23 11.10 -5.23
C GLY A 384 5.49 11.65 -6.64
N ALA A 385 5.93 12.90 -6.67
CA ALA A 385 6.36 13.63 -7.87
C ALA A 385 7.65 14.40 -7.52
N PRO A 386 8.82 13.74 -7.52
CA PRO A 386 10.07 14.32 -7.00
C PRO A 386 10.60 15.50 -7.82
N GLY A 387 10.00 15.82 -8.94
CA GLY A 387 10.45 16.89 -9.81
C GLY A 387 11.75 16.53 -10.55
N THR A 388 12.38 17.56 -11.13
CA THR A 388 13.72 17.44 -11.73
C THR A 388 14.74 18.17 -10.88
N THR A 389 16.03 17.92 -11.08
CA THR A 389 17.12 18.69 -10.48
C THR A 389 17.28 20.09 -11.05
N ALA A 390 16.52 20.45 -12.09
CA ALA A 390 16.57 21.76 -12.72
C ALA A 390 16.09 22.86 -11.77
N ALA A 391 16.76 24.00 -11.78
CA ALA A 391 16.36 25.17 -10.99
C ALA A 391 14.91 25.56 -11.29
N GLY A 392 14.10 25.70 -10.26
CA GLY A 392 12.68 26.04 -10.38
C GLY A 392 11.72 24.85 -10.54
N SER A 393 12.20 23.59 -10.54
CA SER A 393 11.31 22.43 -10.40
C SER A 393 10.83 22.32 -8.96
N SER A 394 9.54 22.03 -8.77
CA SER A 394 8.98 21.71 -7.45
C SER A 394 8.85 20.21 -7.30
N ALA A 395 9.38 19.68 -6.20
CA ALA A 395 9.04 18.34 -5.76
C ALA A 395 7.70 18.39 -5.02
N SER A 396 6.92 17.33 -5.12
CA SER A 396 5.59 17.28 -4.52
C SER A 396 5.23 15.85 -4.12
N ALA A 397 4.38 15.74 -3.12
CA ALA A 397 3.61 14.53 -2.85
C ALA A 397 2.13 14.89 -2.80
N TYR A 398 1.30 14.02 -3.35
CA TYR A 398 -0.14 14.22 -3.43
C TYR A 398 -0.84 13.16 -2.59
N PHE A 399 -1.57 13.62 -1.59
CA PHE A 399 -2.31 12.79 -0.66
C PHE A 399 -3.78 12.79 -1.10
N TYR A 400 -4.28 11.61 -1.43
CA TYR A 400 -5.68 11.37 -1.75
C TYR A 400 -6.29 10.64 -0.55
N ALA A 401 -7.03 11.36 0.26
CA ALA A 401 -7.73 10.78 1.41
C ALA A 401 -9.16 10.44 1.03
N ALA A 402 -9.61 9.28 1.44
CA ALA A 402 -11.03 8.97 1.44
C ALA A 402 -11.76 10.03 2.27
N PRO A 403 -13.02 10.36 1.94
CA PRO A 403 -13.79 11.30 2.75
C PRO A 403 -13.65 10.96 4.25
N GLU A 404 -13.44 11.97 5.10
CA GLU A 404 -13.19 11.81 6.55
C GLU A 404 -14.26 11.00 7.32
N GLN A 405 -15.25 10.50 6.61
CA GLN A 405 -16.38 9.75 7.11
C GLN A 405 -16.08 8.28 7.41
N VAL A 406 -14.86 7.80 7.05
CA VAL A 406 -14.47 6.40 7.24
C VAL A 406 -13.27 6.33 8.18
N ARG A 407 -13.45 5.78 9.37
CA ARG A 407 -12.37 5.61 10.35
C ARG A 407 -12.35 4.18 10.86
N GLU A 408 -11.20 3.52 10.74
CA GLU A 408 -10.95 2.29 11.49
C GLU A 408 -10.63 2.61 12.96
N TYR A 409 -11.12 1.79 13.87
CA TYR A 409 -10.80 1.91 15.28
C TYR A 409 -10.94 0.55 16.00
N GLY A 410 -10.38 0.49 17.20
CA GLY A 410 -10.43 -0.72 18.02
C GLY A 410 -9.38 -1.74 17.61
N VAL A 411 -9.19 -2.74 18.46
CA VAL A 411 -8.26 -3.84 18.24
C VAL A 411 -9.07 -5.08 17.91
N GLY A 412 -8.87 -5.63 16.73
CA GLY A 412 -9.41 -6.92 16.36
C GLY A 412 -8.88 -8.03 17.30
N SER A 413 -9.55 -9.17 17.33
CA SER A 413 -9.06 -10.35 18.05
C SER A 413 -7.75 -10.79 17.39
N GLY A 414 -6.65 -10.59 18.08
CA GLY A 414 -5.28 -10.79 17.61
C GLY A 414 -5.07 -11.98 16.70
N ARG A 415 -4.04 -11.89 15.90
CA ARG A 415 -3.58 -12.82 14.87
C ARG A 415 -3.67 -14.28 15.32
N SER A 416 -4.76 -14.98 15.05
CA SER A 416 -4.77 -16.43 15.06
C SER A 416 -4.53 -16.89 13.63
N PHE A 417 -3.52 -17.72 13.43
CA PHE A 417 -3.10 -18.24 12.13
C PHE A 417 -2.61 -17.19 11.11
N GLY A 418 -2.14 -16.03 11.56
CA GLY A 418 -1.52 -15.02 10.66
C GLY A 418 -2.48 -14.13 9.86
N CYS A 419 -3.80 -14.27 10.01
CA CYS A 419 -4.77 -13.40 9.34
C CYS A 419 -4.85 -12.01 10.00
N ASP A 420 -4.87 -10.96 9.19
CA ASP A 420 -5.10 -9.58 9.60
C ASP A 420 -6.42 -9.07 9.00
N PRO A 421 -7.55 -9.36 9.67
CA PRO A 421 -8.87 -9.02 9.14
C PRO A 421 -9.12 -7.52 9.20
N ARG A 422 -9.63 -6.94 8.11
CA ARG A 422 -10.00 -5.53 7.99
C ARG A 422 -11.42 -5.38 7.49
N VAL A 423 -12.11 -4.34 7.96
CA VAL A 423 -13.38 -3.91 7.38
C VAL A 423 -13.12 -2.67 6.56
N SER A 424 -13.59 -2.66 5.34
CA SER A 424 -13.48 -1.53 4.42
C SER A 424 -14.85 -1.14 3.87
N LEU A 425 -14.93 0.10 3.40
CA LEU A 425 -16.09 0.61 2.69
C LEU A 425 -15.74 0.79 1.22
N VAL A 426 -16.54 0.21 0.34
CA VAL A 426 -16.37 0.31 -1.11
C VAL A 426 -17.53 1.12 -1.68
N GLY A 427 -17.23 2.28 -2.23
CA GLY A 427 -18.24 3.26 -2.68
C GLY A 427 -18.51 4.34 -1.63
N CYS A 428 -19.54 5.15 -1.86
CA CYS A 428 -19.90 6.26 -0.99
C CYS A 428 -20.96 5.85 0.01
N ALA A 429 -20.71 6.07 1.30
CA ALA A 429 -21.72 5.91 2.33
C ALA A 429 -22.81 6.96 2.14
N SER A 430 -24.03 6.55 1.77
CA SER A 430 -25.16 7.45 1.57
C SER A 430 -26.42 6.90 2.24
N SER A 431 -27.26 7.80 2.74
CA SER A 431 -28.60 7.49 3.20
C SER A 431 -29.62 7.42 2.06
N THR A 432 -29.24 7.85 0.84
CA THR A 432 -30.14 7.87 -0.32
C THR A 432 -30.38 6.46 -0.85
N PRO A 433 -31.62 6.00 -0.99
CA PRO A 433 -31.92 4.74 -1.63
C PRO A 433 -31.38 4.70 -3.07
N GLY A 434 -30.63 3.65 -3.42
CA GLY A 434 -30.04 3.48 -4.74
C GLY A 434 -28.59 3.96 -4.88
N ALA A 435 -28.04 4.70 -3.90
CA ALA A 435 -26.60 4.93 -3.84
C ALA A 435 -25.89 3.63 -3.47
N SER A 436 -25.11 3.08 -4.38
CA SER A 436 -24.45 1.78 -4.16
C SER A 436 -23.17 1.94 -3.37
N PHE A 437 -23.12 1.39 -2.16
CA PHE A 437 -21.88 1.13 -1.46
C PHE A 437 -21.92 -0.18 -0.68
N ARG A 438 -20.76 -0.75 -0.45
CA ARG A 438 -20.62 -2.03 0.22
C ARG A 438 -19.69 -1.93 1.41
N LEU A 439 -20.05 -2.65 2.46
CA LEU A 439 -19.18 -2.96 3.57
C LEU A 439 -18.54 -4.31 3.32
N ARG A 440 -17.23 -4.39 3.43
CA ARG A 440 -16.49 -5.59 3.12
C ARG A 440 -15.45 -5.87 4.20
N ALA A 441 -15.52 -7.04 4.82
CA ALA A 441 -14.44 -7.55 5.65
C ALA A 441 -13.62 -8.54 4.81
N HIS A 442 -12.32 -8.31 4.72
CA HIS A 442 -11.36 -9.16 4.02
C HIS A 442 -10.26 -9.63 4.99
N GLY A 443 -9.42 -10.57 4.58
CA GLY A 443 -8.42 -11.15 5.45
C GLY A 443 -9.01 -11.97 6.61
N VAL A 444 -10.27 -12.40 6.50
CA VAL A 444 -10.88 -13.34 7.44
C VAL A 444 -10.57 -14.78 7.05
N HIS A 445 -10.67 -15.70 7.98
CA HIS A 445 -10.48 -17.12 7.66
C HIS A 445 -11.48 -17.60 6.60
N GLY A 446 -10.98 -18.19 5.53
CA GLY A 446 -11.76 -18.83 4.48
C GLY A 446 -12.49 -20.10 4.99
N GLY A 447 -13.59 -20.45 4.31
CA GLY A 447 -14.40 -21.62 4.64
C GLY A 447 -15.13 -21.55 5.98
N ARG A 448 -15.35 -20.34 6.53
CA ARG A 448 -16.05 -20.11 7.80
C ARG A 448 -17.42 -19.49 7.61
N ILE A 449 -18.14 -19.28 8.70
CA ILE A 449 -19.41 -18.56 8.72
C ILE A 449 -19.22 -17.31 9.58
N GLY A 450 -19.61 -16.17 9.06
CA GLY A 450 -19.52 -14.87 9.74
C GLY A 450 -20.64 -13.92 9.37
N MET A 451 -20.61 -12.75 9.98
CA MET A 451 -21.53 -11.64 9.69
C MET A 451 -20.87 -10.30 9.97
N LEU A 452 -21.38 -9.26 9.35
CA LEU A 452 -21.12 -7.90 9.77
C LEU A 452 -22.18 -7.50 10.81
N VAL A 453 -21.73 -6.87 11.88
CA VAL A 453 -22.60 -6.27 12.91
C VAL A 453 -22.38 -4.77 12.91
N TYR A 454 -23.41 -4.01 13.21
CA TYR A 454 -23.32 -2.55 13.23
C TYR A 454 -24.03 -1.94 14.43
N SER A 455 -23.67 -0.71 14.74
CA SER A 455 -24.30 0.11 15.76
C SER A 455 -24.42 1.56 15.24
N VAL A 456 -25.50 2.21 15.60
CA VAL A 456 -25.71 3.65 15.38
C VAL A 456 -25.40 4.48 16.65
N ASN A 457 -24.98 3.83 17.72
CA ASN A 457 -24.75 4.44 19.04
C ASN A 457 -23.27 4.78 19.29
N GLY A 458 -22.41 4.61 18.28
CA GLY A 458 -21.00 4.98 18.34
C GLY A 458 -20.08 3.85 18.84
N ARG A 459 -18.94 4.26 19.37
CA ARG A 459 -17.83 3.39 19.75
C ARG A 459 -17.95 2.88 21.18
N ALA A 460 -17.47 1.65 21.39
CA ALA A 460 -17.31 1.05 22.71
C ALA A 460 -15.99 0.25 22.76
N SER A 461 -15.61 -0.19 23.96
CA SER A 461 -14.55 -1.15 24.17
C SER A 461 -15.04 -2.13 25.23
N LEU A 462 -15.73 -3.19 24.78
CA LEU A 462 -16.33 -4.20 25.65
C LEU A 462 -15.56 -5.50 25.51
N PRO A 463 -15.23 -6.20 26.61
CA PRO A 463 -14.60 -7.52 26.55
C PRO A 463 -15.42 -8.49 25.71
N TRP A 464 -14.78 -9.26 24.84
CA TRP A 464 -15.45 -10.23 23.98
C TRP A 464 -14.77 -11.60 24.06
N GLY A 465 -15.50 -12.58 24.59
CA GLY A 465 -15.02 -13.94 24.70
C GLY A 465 -13.92 -14.14 25.74
N ALA A 466 -13.20 -15.25 25.62
CA ALA A 466 -12.13 -15.66 26.55
C ALA A 466 -10.74 -15.09 26.17
N HIS A 467 -10.63 -14.36 25.06
CA HIS A 467 -9.38 -13.80 24.56
C HIS A 467 -9.36 -12.27 24.71
N ALA A 468 -8.18 -11.68 24.63
CA ALA A 468 -7.96 -10.22 24.73
C ALA A 468 -8.53 -9.42 23.54
N SER A 469 -9.70 -9.82 23.02
CA SER A 469 -10.42 -9.11 21.96
C SER A 469 -11.49 -8.21 22.57
N ALA A 470 -11.73 -7.07 21.94
CA ALA A 470 -12.75 -6.12 22.36
C ALA A 470 -13.80 -5.92 21.26
N LEU A 471 -15.08 -6.00 21.64
CA LEU A 471 -16.16 -5.49 20.83
C LEU A 471 -16.09 -3.97 20.85
N SER A 472 -15.88 -3.38 19.69
CA SER A 472 -15.65 -1.94 19.54
C SER A 472 -16.94 -1.15 19.23
N LEU A 473 -18.11 -1.80 19.28
CA LEU A 473 -19.42 -1.21 18.99
C LEU A 473 -20.24 -1.00 20.27
N GLN A 474 -20.87 0.16 20.38
CA GLN A 474 -21.81 0.46 21.47
C GLN A 474 -23.12 -0.30 21.27
N PRO A 475 -23.59 -1.12 22.26
CA PRO A 475 -24.90 -1.76 22.20
C PRO A 475 -26.07 -0.74 22.23
N PRO A 476 -27.26 -1.13 21.75
CA PRO A 476 -27.60 -2.41 21.13
C PRO A 476 -27.02 -2.60 19.75
N LEU A 477 -26.69 -3.85 19.40
CA LEU A 477 -26.08 -4.21 18.13
C LEU A 477 -27.15 -4.67 17.13
N GLN A 478 -27.06 -4.17 15.92
CA GLN A 478 -27.80 -4.68 14.79
C GLN A 478 -26.96 -5.71 14.02
N ARG A 479 -27.61 -6.64 13.33
CA ARG A 479 -26.92 -7.75 12.66
C ARG A 479 -27.20 -7.74 11.17
N GLY A 480 -26.14 -7.85 10.38
CA GLY A 480 -26.23 -8.22 8.98
C GLY A 480 -26.58 -9.70 8.81
N ARG A 481 -26.73 -10.13 7.57
CA ARG A 481 -27.03 -11.52 7.26
C ARG A 481 -25.86 -12.44 7.60
N LEU A 482 -26.14 -13.61 8.19
CA LEU A 482 -25.15 -14.66 8.36
C LEU A 482 -24.79 -15.24 6.98
N GLN A 483 -23.50 -15.32 6.67
CA GLN A 483 -23.01 -15.74 5.36
C GLN A 483 -21.71 -16.55 5.49
N PRO A 484 -21.41 -17.43 4.52
CA PRO A 484 -20.08 -18.05 4.44
C PRO A 484 -19.05 -17.01 4.08
N THR A 485 -17.83 -17.11 4.64
CA THR A 485 -16.72 -16.22 4.31
C THR A 485 -16.15 -16.48 2.92
N GLY A 486 -16.53 -17.58 2.27
CA GLY A 486 -15.87 -18.02 1.03
C GLY A 486 -14.41 -18.41 1.28
N GLY A 487 -13.62 -18.45 0.22
CA GLY A 487 -12.18 -18.73 0.32
C GLY A 487 -11.83 -20.16 0.73
N THR A 488 -10.54 -20.39 0.95
CA THR A 488 -9.97 -21.71 1.27
C THR A 488 -9.91 -21.92 2.78
N SER A 489 -10.38 -23.06 3.26
CA SER A 489 -10.35 -23.37 4.69
C SER A 489 -8.92 -23.38 5.23
N GLY A 490 -8.66 -22.52 6.22
CA GLY A 490 -7.35 -22.36 6.83
C GLY A 490 -6.52 -21.19 6.29
N GLU A 491 -6.95 -20.57 5.17
CA GLU A 491 -6.28 -19.42 4.57
C GLU A 491 -6.96 -18.10 4.99
N CYS A 492 -6.29 -16.97 4.75
CA CYS A 492 -6.77 -15.62 5.05
C CYS A 492 -7.48 -14.96 3.85
N ASP A 493 -8.09 -15.74 3.00
CA ASP A 493 -8.72 -15.31 1.74
C ASP A 493 -10.26 -15.17 1.84
N GLY A 494 -10.81 -15.37 3.03
CA GLY A 494 -12.24 -15.22 3.27
C GLY A 494 -12.70 -13.77 3.22
N VAL A 495 -13.94 -13.56 2.77
CA VAL A 495 -14.59 -12.26 2.65
C VAL A 495 -16.01 -12.31 3.21
N LEU A 496 -16.39 -11.29 3.98
CA LEU A 496 -17.78 -11.01 4.35
C LEU A 496 -18.19 -9.70 3.66
N GLU A 497 -19.32 -9.70 2.98
CA GLU A 497 -19.78 -8.53 2.24
C GLU A 497 -21.24 -8.19 2.55
N LEU A 498 -21.54 -6.91 2.69
CA LEU A 498 -22.88 -6.39 2.86
C LEU A 498 -23.09 -5.24 1.87
N GLU A 499 -23.95 -5.42 0.89
CA GLU A 499 -24.38 -4.34 0.02
C GLU A 499 -25.38 -3.46 0.80
N TRP A 500 -24.91 -2.28 1.20
CA TRP A 500 -25.62 -1.43 2.17
C TRP A 500 -26.93 -0.86 1.63
N SER A 501 -26.98 -0.44 0.39
CA SER A 501 -28.19 0.10 -0.22
C SER A 501 -29.33 -0.92 -0.29
N SER A 502 -29.02 -2.15 -0.66
CA SER A 502 -29.98 -3.25 -0.61
C SER A 502 -30.38 -3.59 0.81
N PHE A 503 -29.42 -3.51 1.74
CA PHE A 503 -29.66 -3.74 3.16
C PHE A 503 -30.63 -2.71 3.74
N ILE A 504 -30.37 -1.40 3.60
CA ILE A 504 -31.27 -0.35 4.12
C ILE A 504 -32.61 -0.33 3.42
N SER A 505 -32.71 -0.74 2.15
CA SER A 505 -33.98 -0.88 1.44
C SER A 505 -34.89 -1.95 2.05
N SER A 506 -34.29 -3.03 2.56
CA SER A 506 -34.99 -4.13 3.23
C SER A 506 -35.10 -3.93 4.75
N HIS A 507 -34.26 -3.08 5.35
CA HIS A 507 -34.19 -2.77 6.76
C HIS A 507 -34.10 -1.23 6.94
N PRO A 508 -35.19 -0.49 6.63
CA PRO A 508 -35.13 0.97 6.54
C PRO A 508 -34.95 1.69 7.90
N TYR A 509 -34.96 0.95 8.99
CA TYR A 509 -34.88 1.51 10.35
C TYR A 509 -33.73 0.87 11.14
N ALA A 510 -32.93 1.71 11.79
CA ALA A 510 -32.03 1.31 12.84
C ALA A 510 -32.65 1.68 14.19
N GLU A 511 -32.89 0.70 15.06
CA GLU A 511 -33.50 0.92 16.38
C GLU A 511 -34.85 1.67 16.35
N GLY A 512 -35.65 1.40 15.31
CA GLY A 512 -36.95 2.02 15.13
C GLY A 512 -36.92 3.43 14.51
N GLN A 513 -35.73 3.95 14.16
CA GLN A 513 -35.56 5.23 13.48
C GLN A 513 -35.02 4.99 12.05
N PRO A 514 -35.48 5.78 11.05
CA PRO A 514 -34.96 5.67 9.70
C PRO A 514 -33.49 6.13 9.64
N PHE A 515 -32.69 5.50 8.74
CA PHE A 515 -31.35 5.98 8.43
C PHE A 515 -31.42 7.36 7.79
N HIS A 516 -30.55 8.27 8.23
CA HIS A 516 -30.55 9.66 7.75
C HIS A 516 -29.12 10.19 7.52
N ALA A 517 -29.01 11.24 6.70
CA ALA A 517 -27.76 11.95 6.47
C ALA A 517 -27.18 12.49 7.79
N GLY A 518 -25.87 12.41 7.93
CA GLY A 518 -25.16 12.80 9.16
C GLY A 518 -25.15 11.73 10.25
N GLN A 519 -25.85 10.61 10.07
CA GLN A 519 -25.82 9.50 11.03
C GLN A 519 -24.51 8.74 10.93
N THR A 520 -23.85 8.57 12.07
CA THR A 520 -22.61 7.76 12.18
C THR A 520 -22.97 6.30 12.40
N ILE A 521 -22.36 5.43 11.61
CA ILE A 521 -22.52 3.98 11.67
C ILE A 521 -21.17 3.36 12.04
N CYS A 522 -21.16 2.49 13.02
CA CYS A 522 -20.00 1.70 13.41
C CYS A 522 -20.23 0.24 13.03
N VAL A 523 -19.27 -0.40 12.35
CA VAL A 523 -19.38 -1.78 11.84
C VAL A 523 -18.17 -2.59 12.25
N GLN A 524 -18.40 -3.86 12.57
CA GLN A 524 -17.34 -4.82 12.89
C GLN A 524 -17.72 -6.19 12.31
N ALA A 525 -16.73 -6.92 11.77
CA ALA A 525 -16.94 -8.28 11.31
C ALA A 525 -16.77 -9.28 12.47
N ILE A 526 -17.65 -10.27 12.52
CA ILE A 526 -17.60 -11.39 13.46
C ILE A 526 -17.65 -12.69 12.65
N TRP A 527 -16.75 -13.62 12.93
CA TRP A 527 -16.79 -14.95 12.33
C TRP A 527 -16.42 -16.04 13.36
N ARG A 528 -16.79 -17.28 13.07
CA ARG A 528 -16.47 -18.42 13.91
C ARG A 528 -15.16 -19.05 13.49
N ASP A 529 -14.27 -19.30 14.46
CA ASP A 529 -13.08 -20.11 14.27
C ASP A 529 -13.45 -21.59 14.44
N GLY A 530 -13.12 -22.42 13.44
CA GLY A 530 -13.65 -23.80 13.35
C GLY A 530 -13.02 -24.81 14.29
N ALA A 531 -11.94 -24.47 15.00
CA ALA A 531 -11.30 -25.38 15.94
C ALA A 531 -12.03 -25.48 17.30
N GLU A 532 -12.81 -24.43 17.63
CA GLU A 532 -13.54 -24.38 18.90
C GLU A 532 -14.93 -23.75 18.70
N LEU A 533 -15.97 -24.53 18.86
CA LEU A 533 -17.38 -24.13 18.64
C LEU A 533 -17.85 -22.92 19.49
N ARG A 534 -17.05 -22.45 20.42
CA ARG A 534 -17.40 -21.37 21.36
C ARG A 534 -16.66 -20.06 21.12
N HIS A 535 -15.71 -19.98 20.19
CA HIS A 535 -14.92 -18.78 19.98
C HIS A 535 -15.31 -18.06 18.66
N SER A 536 -15.73 -16.82 18.80
CA SER A 536 -15.91 -15.89 17.68
C SER A 536 -14.72 -14.95 17.62
N ARG A 537 -14.30 -14.59 16.42
CA ARG A 537 -13.24 -13.62 16.14
C ARG A 537 -13.86 -12.31 15.68
N LEU A 538 -13.13 -11.22 15.90
CA LEU A 538 -13.53 -9.87 15.55
C LEU A 538 -12.46 -9.21 14.69
N SER A 539 -12.89 -8.43 13.68
CA SER A 539 -12.02 -7.45 12.99
C SER A 539 -11.80 -6.21 13.86
N PRO A 540 -10.89 -5.30 13.53
CA PRO A 540 -11.04 -3.88 13.86
C PRO A 540 -12.41 -3.37 13.42
N ALA A 541 -12.91 -2.34 14.05
CA ALA A 541 -14.18 -1.72 13.67
C ALA A 541 -13.97 -0.57 12.68
N LEU A 542 -14.94 -0.38 11.79
CA LEU A 542 -15.02 0.72 10.87
C LEU A 542 -16.12 1.68 11.31
N GLU A 543 -15.84 2.97 11.33
CA GLU A 543 -16.81 4.03 11.55
C GLU A 543 -16.95 4.86 10.29
N PHE A 544 -18.18 5.15 9.88
CA PHE A 544 -18.48 6.03 8.77
C PHE A 544 -19.76 6.82 9.00
N THR A 545 -19.88 7.97 8.32
CA THR A 545 -21.07 8.83 8.39
C THR A 545 -21.83 8.77 7.08
N LEU A 546 -23.15 8.60 7.15
CA LEU A 546 -24.02 8.59 5.96
C LEU A 546 -24.11 9.99 5.35
N LEU A 547 -23.92 10.08 4.06
CA LEU A 547 -24.16 11.28 3.26
C LEU A 547 -25.64 11.44 2.87
N PRO A 548 -26.05 12.65 2.48
CA PRO A 548 -27.39 12.91 1.92
C PRO A 548 -27.70 12.05 0.71
#